data_c9d9df61f1b32ecd997d7badd2863e3f
#
_entry.id   c9d9df61f1b32ecd997d7badd2863e3f
#
_cell.length_a   1.000
_cell.length_b   1.000
_cell.length_c   1.000
_cell.angle_alpha   90.00
_cell.angle_beta   90.00
_cell.angle_gamma   90.00
#
_symmetry.space_group_name_H-M   'P 1'
#
loop_
_entity.id
_entity.type
_entity.pdbx_description
1 polymer ?
#
loop_
_entity_poly.entity_id
_entity_poly.type
_entity_poly.pdbx_seq_one_letter_code
_entity_poly.pdbx_strand_id
1 'polypeptide(L)'
;MEKMILGRTGLEISRTGFGALPIQRVSFEEAGALLNRALDGGITYIDTARAYTDSEEKIGRAISHRRGEYFIATKTHAKTVDGFWKDLETSLRLLNTDCIDVYQFHNPPFVPVPGGEDGLYDAALKAREQGKIRFIGITQHSIERAEQIVESGLYDTLEYPFNHLATEREVALVRRCAEKNVGFVAMKALSGGLVTDARIPYAYLSEFENVVPIWGFQQMWELEQVLGFSENPVPMTDELRALIAKDRAELVGGFCRSCGYCLPCPANIPIPNANRMKQLLGRAVWQGYVTPEWQANMARIEDCIHCGACAKRCPYELKPYETLPGQLAYYREFVKTHQS
;
A
#
# COMPACT_ATOMS: atom_id res chain seq x y z
N MET A 1 18.32 -12.54 5.74
CA MET A 1 16.91 -12.05 5.83
C MET A 1 16.15 -12.91 6.83
N GLU A 2 15.60 -12.31 7.88
CA GLU A 2 14.74 -12.96 8.86
C GLU A 2 13.43 -13.43 8.21
N LYS A 3 12.87 -14.54 8.70
CA LYS A 3 11.61 -15.11 8.19
C LYS A 3 10.53 -15.11 9.26
N MET A 4 9.28 -15.17 8.83
CA MET A 4 8.10 -15.29 9.68
C MET A 4 7.02 -16.14 9.02
N ILE A 5 6.11 -16.66 9.83
CA ILE A 5 4.91 -17.34 9.32
C ILE A 5 3.80 -16.32 9.10
N LEU A 6 3.23 -16.28 7.91
CA LEU A 6 2.13 -15.36 7.57
C LEU A 6 0.79 -15.89 8.10
N GLY A 7 0.56 -15.73 9.39
CA GLY A 7 -0.67 -16.18 10.05
C GLY A 7 -1.02 -17.64 9.75
N ARG A 8 -2.31 -17.93 9.60
CA ARG A 8 -2.84 -19.29 9.33
C ARG A 8 -2.47 -19.86 7.96
N THR A 9 -1.88 -19.05 7.08
CA THR A 9 -1.45 -19.55 5.76
C THR A 9 -0.34 -20.59 5.87
N GLY A 10 0.44 -20.57 6.94
CA GLY A 10 1.62 -21.40 7.12
C GLY A 10 2.77 -21.07 6.15
N LEU A 11 2.65 -20.00 5.36
CA LEU A 11 3.72 -19.57 4.46
C LEU A 11 4.86 -18.97 5.26
N GLU A 12 6.06 -19.53 5.11
CA GLU A 12 7.28 -19.00 5.69
C GLU A 12 7.86 -17.94 4.74
N ILE A 13 7.58 -16.67 5.01
CA ILE A 13 7.97 -15.53 4.20
C ILE A 13 9.09 -14.72 4.86
N SER A 14 9.79 -13.90 4.07
CA SER A 14 10.69 -12.88 4.62
C SER A 14 9.92 -11.84 5.42
N ARG A 15 10.49 -11.36 6.54
CA ARG A 15 9.89 -10.26 7.34
C ARG A 15 9.87 -8.91 6.61
N THR A 16 10.41 -8.87 5.41
CA THR A 16 10.40 -7.72 4.51
C THR A 16 9.79 -8.18 3.18
N GLY A 17 8.70 -7.54 2.77
CA GLY A 17 8.03 -7.81 1.50
C GLY A 17 8.30 -6.71 0.47
N PHE A 18 8.14 -7.04 -0.80
CA PHE A 18 8.24 -6.12 -1.94
C PHE A 18 6.85 -5.65 -2.36
N GLY A 19 6.56 -4.36 -2.20
CA GLY A 19 5.34 -3.72 -2.70
C GLY A 19 5.53 -3.21 -4.13
N ALA A 20 4.94 -3.87 -5.11
CA ALA A 20 5.18 -3.64 -6.52
C ALA A 20 4.38 -2.47 -7.13
N LEU A 21 3.70 -1.63 -6.34
CA LEU A 21 3.04 -0.43 -6.86
C LEU A 21 4.00 0.53 -7.60
N PRO A 22 5.21 0.83 -7.08
CA PRO A 22 6.09 1.79 -7.76
C PRO A 22 6.68 1.29 -9.07
N ILE A 23 6.86 -0.01 -9.28
CA ILE A 23 7.48 -0.51 -10.51
C ILE A 23 6.65 -0.21 -11.77
N GLN A 24 5.38 0.14 -11.66
CA GLN A 24 4.59 0.63 -12.80
C GLN A 24 5.14 1.93 -13.41
N ARG A 25 6.05 2.64 -12.70
CA ARG A 25 6.61 3.93 -13.13
C ARG A 25 8.01 3.83 -13.74
N VAL A 26 8.59 2.66 -13.75
CA VAL A 26 9.92 2.39 -14.30
C VAL A 26 9.81 1.49 -15.53
N SER A 27 10.88 1.35 -16.29
CA SER A 27 10.93 0.44 -17.43
C SER A 27 10.82 -1.04 -17.01
N PHE A 28 10.57 -1.94 -17.98
CA PHE A 28 10.62 -3.39 -17.75
C PHE A 28 11.99 -3.87 -17.29
N GLU A 29 13.05 -3.28 -17.83
CA GLU A 29 14.42 -3.60 -17.47
C GLU A 29 14.73 -3.20 -16.02
N GLU A 30 14.42 -1.96 -15.63
CA GLU A 30 14.60 -1.47 -14.26
C GLU A 30 13.78 -2.28 -13.26
N ALA A 31 12.51 -2.57 -13.58
CA ALA A 31 11.67 -3.41 -12.76
C ALA A 31 12.26 -4.82 -12.60
N GLY A 32 12.80 -5.38 -13.69
CA GLY A 32 13.47 -6.69 -13.69
C GLY A 32 14.71 -6.69 -12.79
N ALA A 33 15.52 -5.65 -12.85
CA ALA A 33 16.70 -5.51 -11.99
C ALA A 33 16.30 -5.43 -10.50
N LEU A 34 15.29 -4.61 -10.16
CA LEU A 34 14.77 -4.50 -8.80
C LEU A 34 14.23 -5.82 -8.26
N LEU A 35 13.41 -6.52 -9.04
CA LEU A 35 12.78 -7.78 -8.63
C LEU A 35 13.80 -8.89 -8.41
N ASN A 36 14.75 -9.06 -9.36
CA ASN A 36 15.81 -10.06 -9.20
C ASN A 36 16.70 -9.73 -7.99
N ARG A 37 17.11 -8.47 -7.83
CA ARG A 37 17.93 -8.06 -6.67
C ARG A 37 17.19 -8.25 -5.34
N ALA A 38 15.87 -8.04 -5.31
CA ALA A 38 15.05 -8.31 -4.12
C ALA A 38 15.07 -9.79 -3.73
N LEU A 39 14.89 -10.70 -4.70
CA LEU A 39 14.97 -12.14 -4.46
C LEU A 39 16.39 -12.56 -4.04
N ASP A 40 17.43 -12.06 -4.69
CA ASP A 40 18.83 -12.32 -4.32
C ASP A 40 19.17 -11.81 -2.92
N GLY A 41 18.49 -10.73 -2.46
CA GLY A 41 18.55 -10.21 -1.10
C GLY A 41 17.71 -10.97 -0.07
N GLY A 42 16.99 -12.01 -0.51
CA GLY A 42 16.19 -12.89 0.36
C GLY A 42 14.76 -12.39 0.62
N ILE A 43 14.25 -11.41 -0.10
CA ILE A 43 12.82 -11.05 -0.06
C ILE A 43 12.04 -12.15 -0.78
N THR A 44 11.09 -12.77 -0.08
CA THR A 44 10.30 -13.89 -0.61
C THR A 44 8.80 -13.61 -0.71
N TYR A 45 8.34 -12.42 -0.33
CA TYR A 45 6.94 -12.02 -0.45
C TYR A 45 6.82 -10.81 -1.37
N ILE A 46 6.10 -10.96 -2.49
CA ILE A 46 5.89 -9.93 -3.50
C ILE A 46 4.40 -9.62 -3.59
N ASP A 47 4.04 -8.36 -3.40
CA ASP A 47 2.67 -7.87 -3.44
C ASP A 47 2.45 -6.95 -4.64
N THR A 48 1.44 -7.24 -5.44
CA THR A 48 1.00 -6.44 -6.58
C THR A 48 -0.54 -6.31 -6.62
N ALA A 49 -1.12 -5.83 -7.71
CA ALA A 49 -2.56 -5.77 -7.92
C ALA A 49 -2.90 -5.67 -9.42
N ARG A 50 -4.08 -6.19 -9.81
CA ARG A 50 -4.63 -6.02 -11.17
C ARG A 50 -4.71 -4.53 -11.58
N ALA A 51 -4.95 -3.64 -10.63
CA ALA A 51 -5.05 -2.20 -10.86
C ALA A 51 -3.70 -1.48 -11.07
N TYR A 52 -2.56 -2.14 -10.85
CA TYR A 52 -1.23 -1.53 -10.97
C TYR A 52 -0.70 -1.65 -12.42
N THR A 53 -1.45 -1.16 -13.36
CA THR A 53 -1.14 -1.08 -14.80
C THR A 53 -0.42 -2.33 -15.35
N ASP A 54 0.89 -2.27 -15.53
CA ASP A 54 1.76 -3.30 -16.09
C ASP A 54 2.61 -4.05 -15.04
N SER A 55 2.37 -3.81 -13.74
CA SER A 55 3.17 -4.39 -12.65
C SER A 55 3.14 -5.93 -12.66
N GLU A 56 1.96 -6.57 -12.85
CA GLU A 56 1.87 -8.03 -12.94
C GLU A 56 2.67 -8.58 -14.14
N GLU A 57 2.61 -7.89 -15.28
CA GLU A 57 3.37 -8.29 -16.48
C GLU A 57 4.88 -8.15 -16.28
N LYS A 58 5.33 -7.07 -15.60
CA LYS A 58 6.73 -6.89 -15.24
C LYS A 58 7.24 -8.00 -14.33
N ILE A 59 6.46 -8.38 -13.32
CA ILE A 59 6.78 -9.49 -12.42
C ILE A 59 6.88 -10.81 -13.21
N GLY A 60 5.86 -11.13 -14.01
CA GLY A 60 5.83 -12.36 -14.78
C GLY A 60 7.01 -12.48 -15.76
N ARG A 61 7.35 -11.41 -16.46
CA ARG A 61 8.49 -11.41 -17.40
C ARG A 61 9.84 -11.51 -16.69
N ALA A 62 9.98 -10.84 -15.54
CA ALA A 62 11.27 -10.73 -14.86
C ALA A 62 11.62 -11.96 -14.03
N ILE A 63 10.68 -12.56 -13.32
CA ILE A 63 10.98 -13.55 -12.27
C ILE A 63 10.11 -14.81 -12.27
N SER A 64 9.22 -15.02 -13.25
CA SER A 64 8.42 -16.25 -13.29
C SER A 64 9.25 -17.53 -13.36
N HIS A 65 10.43 -17.48 -13.97
CA HIS A 65 11.38 -18.60 -14.01
C HIS A 65 11.96 -18.95 -12.62
N ARG A 66 11.81 -18.05 -11.64
CA ARG A 66 12.20 -18.22 -10.23
C ARG A 66 11.00 -18.48 -9.30
N ARG A 67 9.85 -18.91 -9.86
CA ARG A 67 8.56 -19.00 -9.13
C ARG A 67 8.63 -19.75 -7.80
N GLY A 68 9.51 -20.71 -7.66
CA GLY A 68 9.73 -21.47 -6.42
C GLY A 68 10.45 -20.70 -5.31
N GLU A 69 10.98 -19.51 -5.58
CA GLU A 69 11.74 -18.73 -4.60
C GLU A 69 10.90 -17.66 -3.88
N TYR A 70 9.66 -17.40 -4.33
CA TYR A 70 8.82 -16.36 -3.75
C TYR A 70 7.34 -16.75 -3.69
N PHE A 71 6.62 -16.07 -2.82
CA PHE A 71 5.17 -16.07 -2.74
C PHE A 71 4.61 -14.79 -3.37
N ILE A 72 3.57 -14.94 -4.20
CA ILE A 72 2.94 -13.82 -4.89
C ILE A 72 1.56 -13.52 -4.33
N ALA A 73 1.34 -12.26 -3.98
CA ALA A 73 0.03 -11.70 -3.67
C ALA A 73 -0.41 -10.74 -4.77
N THR A 74 -1.64 -10.87 -5.24
CA THR A 74 -2.26 -9.87 -6.13
C THR A 74 -3.73 -9.66 -5.75
N LYS A 75 -4.38 -8.67 -6.38
CA LYS A 75 -5.66 -8.13 -5.91
C LYS A 75 -6.62 -7.86 -7.07
N THR A 76 -7.92 -8.05 -6.80
CA THR A 76 -9.00 -7.69 -7.75
C THR A 76 -9.89 -6.58 -7.21
N HIS A 77 -10.32 -5.67 -8.08
CA HIS A 77 -11.39 -4.69 -7.82
C HIS A 77 -12.76 -5.17 -8.33
N ALA A 78 -12.90 -6.44 -8.70
CA ALA A 78 -14.13 -6.98 -9.24
C ALA A 78 -15.31 -6.76 -8.27
N LYS A 79 -16.46 -6.44 -8.87
CA LYS A 79 -17.75 -6.25 -8.17
C LYS A 79 -18.78 -7.31 -8.57
N THR A 80 -18.42 -8.19 -9.48
CA THR A 80 -19.24 -9.27 -9.99
C THR A 80 -18.43 -10.54 -10.12
N VAL A 81 -19.06 -11.69 -10.10
CA VAL A 81 -18.40 -13.00 -10.28
C VAL A 81 -17.66 -13.09 -11.62
N ASP A 82 -18.26 -12.61 -12.72
CA ASP A 82 -17.59 -12.62 -14.03
C ASP A 82 -16.34 -11.73 -14.04
N GLY A 83 -16.42 -10.56 -13.39
CA GLY A 83 -15.29 -9.66 -13.20
C GLY A 83 -14.16 -10.31 -12.39
N PHE A 84 -14.50 -11.02 -11.32
CA PHE A 84 -13.55 -11.77 -10.50
C PHE A 84 -12.77 -12.81 -11.33
N TRP A 85 -13.47 -13.64 -12.10
CA TRP A 85 -12.83 -14.64 -12.94
C TRP A 85 -11.96 -14.01 -14.02
N LYS A 86 -12.46 -12.96 -14.68
CA LYS A 86 -11.69 -12.21 -15.69
C LYS A 86 -10.40 -11.64 -15.11
N ASP A 87 -10.45 -11.04 -13.92
CA ASP A 87 -9.27 -10.48 -13.26
C ASP A 87 -8.29 -11.59 -12.87
N LEU A 88 -8.78 -12.70 -12.27
CA LEU A 88 -7.96 -13.83 -11.87
C LEU A 88 -7.22 -14.46 -13.05
N GLU A 89 -7.93 -14.79 -14.12
CA GLU A 89 -7.33 -15.39 -15.34
C GLU A 89 -6.32 -14.42 -15.98
N THR A 90 -6.61 -13.14 -15.95
CA THR A 90 -5.67 -12.12 -16.45
C THR A 90 -4.43 -12.06 -15.57
N SER A 91 -4.57 -12.08 -14.25
CA SER A 91 -3.45 -12.07 -13.31
C SER A 91 -2.56 -13.31 -13.47
N LEU A 92 -3.15 -14.51 -13.53
CA LEU A 92 -2.41 -15.76 -13.77
C LEU A 92 -1.59 -15.70 -15.06
N ARG A 93 -2.20 -15.24 -16.15
CA ARG A 93 -1.53 -15.10 -17.45
C ARG A 93 -0.39 -14.07 -17.41
N LEU A 94 -0.61 -12.88 -16.81
CA LEU A 94 0.40 -11.81 -16.77
C LEU A 94 1.55 -12.14 -15.83
N LEU A 95 1.26 -12.76 -14.69
CA LEU A 95 2.25 -13.25 -13.74
C LEU A 95 2.99 -14.50 -14.25
N ASN A 96 2.50 -15.11 -15.35
CA ASN A 96 3.03 -16.36 -15.92
C ASN A 96 3.14 -17.46 -14.86
N THR A 97 2.03 -17.75 -14.19
CA THR A 97 1.91 -18.76 -13.13
C THR A 97 0.54 -19.43 -13.17
N ASP A 98 0.47 -20.69 -12.78
CA ASP A 98 -0.79 -21.44 -12.68
C ASP A 98 -1.50 -21.23 -11.33
N CYS A 99 -0.79 -20.69 -10.33
CA CYS A 99 -1.31 -20.50 -8.99
C CYS A 99 -0.77 -19.22 -8.33
N ILE A 100 -1.68 -18.44 -7.75
CA ILE A 100 -1.39 -17.26 -6.93
C ILE A 100 -1.44 -17.69 -5.46
N ASP A 101 -0.43 -17.32 -4.65
CA ASP A 101 -0.40 -17.71 -3.25
C ASP A 101 -1.47 -17.00 -2.43
N VAL A 102 -1.59 -15.66 -2.55
CA VAL A 102 -2.62 -14.89 -1.86
C VAL A 102 -3.40 -14.03 -2.87
N TYR A 103 -4.68 -14.33 -3.06
CA TYR A 103 -5.55 -13.53 -3.91
C TYR A 103 -6.48 -12.68 -3.06
N GLN A 104 -6.46 -11.36 -3.26
CA GLN A 104 -7.05 -10.40 -2.35
C GLN A 104 -8.20 -9.61 -2.98
N PHE A 105 -9.25 -9.35 -2.21
CA PHE A 105 -10.23 -8.32 -2.55
C PHE A 105 -9.62 -6.94 -2.25
N HIS A 106 -9.56 -6.07 -3.25
CA HIS A 106 -8.86 -4.79 -3.19
C HIS A 106 -9.74 -3.66 -2.63
N ASN A 107 -9.75 -3.50 -1.31
CA ASN A 107 -10.48 -2.45 -0.59
C ASN A 107 -11.98 -2.36 -0.99
N PRO A 108 -12.72 -3.45 -0.94
CA PRO A 108 -14.15 -3.41 -1.26
C PRO A 108 -14.91 -2.52 -0.25
N PRO A 109 -16.02 -1.88 -0.66
CA PRO A 109 -16.84 -1.04 0.23
C PRO A 109 -17.68 -1.85 1.23
N PHE A 110 -17.65 -3.17 1.14
CA PHE A 110 -18.30 -4.15 2.01
C PHE A 110 -17.34 -5.32 2.26
N VAL A 111 -17.71 -6.24 3.13
CA VAL A 111 -16.92 -7.47 3.38
C VAL A 111 -17.60 -8.62 2.65
N PRO A 112 -17.01 -9.17 1.56
CA PRO A 112 -17.53 -10.38 0.90
C PRO A 112 -17.61 -11.56 1.87
N VAL A 113 -18.74 -12.27 1.86
CA VAL A 113 -19.01 -13.41 2.75
C VAL A 113 -19.57 -14.60 1.97
N PRO A 114 -19.45 -15.85 2.48
CA PRO A 114 -20.07 -17.01 1.86
C PRO A 114 -21.59 -16.82 1.70
N GLY A 115 -22.11 -17.14 0.51
CA GLY A 115 -23.53 -16.97 0.19
C GLY A 115 -23.99 -15.51 0.08
N GLY A 116 -23.04 -14.55 0.05
CA GLY A 116 -23.36 -13.13 -0.17
C GLY A 116 -23.97 -12.88 -1.55
N GLU A 117 -24.85 -11.87 -1.67
CA GLU A 117 -25.52 -11.54 -2.95
C GLU A 117 -24.56 -11.21 -4.08
N ASP A 118 -23.35 -10.72 -3.74
CA ASP A 118 -22.29 -10.42 -4.70
C ASP A 118 -21.61 -11.68 -5.27
N GLY A 119 -21.69 -12.84 -4.59
CA GLY A 119 -21.09 -14.13 -4.96
C GLY A 119 -19.57 -14.15 -5.02
N LEU A 120 -18.89 -13.09 -4.59
CA LEU A 120 -17.43 -12.92 -4.75
C LEU A 120 -16.65 -13.86 -3.85
N TYR A 121 -17.09 -14.05 -2.60
CA TYR A 121 -16.40 -14.95 -1.69
C TYR A 121 -16.52 -16.41 -2.15
N ASP A 122 -17.69 -16.80 -2.66
CA ASP A 122 -17.93 -18.16 -3.21
C ASP A 122 -17.10 -18.38 -4.48
N ALA A 123 -16.93 -17.34 -5.31
CA ALA A 123 -16.01 -17.40 -6.45
C ALA A 123 -14.55 -17.61 -6.00
N ALA A 124 -14.12 -16.97 -4.92
CA ALA A 124 -12.78 -17.17 -4.35
C ALA A 124 -12.60 -18.58 -3.77
N LEU A 125 -13.62 -19.14 -3.10
CA LEU A 125 -13.61 -20.54 -2.64
C LEU A 125 -13.45 -21.50 -3.82
N LYS A 126 -14.22 -21.29 -4.89
CA LYS A 126 -14.13 -22.11 -6.12
C LYS A 126 -12.77 -21.98 -6.80
N ALA A 127 -12.18 -20.78 -6.83
CA ALA A 127 -10.84 -20.56 -7.36
C ALA A 127 -9.78 -21.34 -6.56
N ARG A 128 -9.94 -21.40 -5.22
CA ARG A 128 -9.09 -22.19 -4.32
C ARG A 128 -9.26 -23.69 -4.56
N GLU A 129 -10.48 -24.17 -4.69
CA GLU A 129 -10.78 -25.58 -5.03
C GLU A 129 -10.16 -26.00 -6.37
N GLN A 130 -10.13 -25.10 -7.35
CA GLN A 130 -9.48 -25.31 -8.65
C GLN A 130 -7.95 -25.23 -8.60
N GLY A 131 -7.36 -24.91 -7.45
CA GLY A 131 -5.91 -24.75 -7.30
C GLY A 131 -5.32 -23.46 -7.91
N LYS A 132 -6.18 -22.53 -8.38
CA LYS A 132 -5.74 -21.26 -8.99
C LYS A 132 -5.26 -20.23 -7.96
N ILE A 133 -5.74 -20.35 -6.73
CA ILE A 133 -5.27 -19.56 -5.59
C ILE A 133 -5.08 -20.49 -4.37
N ARG A 134 -4.17 -20.13 -3.46
CA ARG A 134 -3.97 -20.91 -2.23
C ARG A 134 -4.75 -20.32 -1.06
N PHE A 135 -4.66 -19.01 -0.87
CA PHE A 135 -5.24 -18.29 0.26
C PHE A 135 -6.07 -17.10 -0.18
N ILE A 136 -7.11 -16.80 0.60
CA ILE A 136 -8.03 -15.67 0.36
C ILE A 136 -7.65 -14.55 1.28
N GLY A 137 -7.20 -13.42 0.69
CA GLY A 137 -6.89 -12.21 1.41
C GLY A 137 -7.87 -11.08 1.13
N ILE A 138 -7.73 -10.00 1.89
CA ILE A 138 -8.46 -8.76 1.66
C ILE A 138 -7.61 -7.57 2.06
N THR A 139 -7.69 -6.47 1.30
CA THR A 139 -7.08 -5.21 1.70
C THR A 139 -8.15 -4.26 2.20
N GLN A 140 -7.83 -3.43 3.17
CA GLN A 140 -8.79 -2.46 3.69
C GLN A 140 -8.11 -1.17 4.16
N HIS A 141 -8.82 -0.04 4.04
CA HIS A 141 -8.38 1.26 4.55
C HIS A 141 -9.28 1.82 5.66
N SER A 142 -10.49 1.26 5.84
CA SER A 142 -11.38 1.59 6.96
C SER A 142 -11.07 0.66 8.13
N ILE A 143 -10.82 1.26 9.30
CA ILE A 143 -10.53 0.50 10.52
C ILE A 143 -11.73 -0.35 10.95
N GLU A 144 -12.96 0.19 10.84
CA GLU A 144 -14.20 -0.52 11.19
C GLU A 144 -14.36 -1.79 10.36
N ARG A 145 -14.13 -1.69 9.03
CA ARG A 145 -14.21 -2.87 8.15
C ARG A 145 -13.05 -3.84 8.39
N ALA A 146 -11.85 -3.34 8.67
CA ALA A 146 -10.71 -4.19 9.01
C ALA A 146 -10.99 -5.03 10.27
N GLU A 147 -11.57 -4.43 11.30
CA GLU A 147 -12.02 -5.14 12.50
C GLU A 147 -13.09 -6.19 12.19
N GLN A 148 -14.12 -5.85 11.38
CA GLN A 148 -15.13 -6.80 10.91
C GLN A 148 -14.52 -7.99 10.17
N ILE A 149 -13.54 -7.74 9.29
CA ILE A 149 -12.82 -8.77 8.54
C ILE A 149 -12.13 -9.74 9.49
N VAL A 150 -11.38 -9.24 10.45
CA VAL A 150 -10.65 -10.08 11.42
C VAL A 150 -11.63 -10.91 12.27
N GLU A 151 -12.73 -10.29 12.74
CA GLU A 151 -13.74 -10.98 13.55
C GLU A 151 -14.54 -12.02 12.75
N SER A 152 -14.72 -11.83 11.44
CA SER A 152 -15.42 -12.81 10.59
C SER A 152 -14.72 -14.17 10.54
N GLY A 153 -13.40 -14.22 10.74
CA GLY A 153 -12.61 -15.44 10.63
C GLY A 153 -12.47 -16.01 9.21
N LEU A 154 -13.01 -15.32 8.20
CA LEU A 154 -13.11 -15.80 6.82
C LEU A 154 -11.80 -15.66 6.02
N TYR A 155 -10.99 -14.64 6.34
CA TYR A 155 -9.83 -14.28 5.55
C TYR A 155 -8.53 -14.80 6.14
N ASP A 156 -7.64 -15.27 5.28
CA ASP A 156 -6.33 -15.78 5.68
C ASP A 156 -5.34 -14.65 5.95
N THR A 157 -5.47 -13.53 5.20
CA THR A 157 -4.64 -12.33 5.34
C THR A 157 -5.46 -11.05 5.31
N LEU A 158 -5.00 -10.05 6.08
CA LEU A 158 -5.46 -8.66 6.01
C LEU A 158 -4.28 -7.77 5.63
N GLU A 159 -4.42 -7.00 4.54
CA GLU A 159 -3.49 -5.93 4.20
C GLU A 159 -4.09 -4.58 4.59
N TYR A 160 -3.36 -3.84 5.46
CA TYR A 160 -3.85 -2.58 6.03
C TYR A 160 -2.71 -1.54 6.12
N PRO A 161 -2.98 -0.22 5.98
CA PRO A 161 -1.99 0.82 6.19
C PRO A 161 -1.50 0.81 7.65
N PHE A 162 -0.23 0.48 7.86
CA PHE A 162 0.33 0.44 9.20
C PHE A 162 1.80 0.87 9.22
N ASN A 163 2.13 1.84 10.07
CA ASN A 163 3.48 2.33 10.31
C ASN A 163 3.52 3.07 11.66
N HIS A 164 4.63 3.76 11.96
CA HIS A 164 4.83 4.50 13.21
C HIS A 164 3.82 5.64 13.48
N LEU A 165 2.98 6.01 12.50
CA LEU A 165 1.87 6.97 12.67
C LEU A 165 0.56 6.28 13.08
N ALA A 166 0.57 4.97 13.32
CA ALA A 166 -0.60 4.21 13.69
C ALA A 166 -1.19 4.69 15.04
N THR A 167 -2.51 4.69 15.10
CA THR A 167 -3.28 4.95 16.31
C THR A 167 -3.30 3.71 17.22
N GLU A 168 -3.68 3.88 18.50
CA GLU A 168 -3.85 2.76 19.42
C GLU A 168 -4.87 1.73 18.91
N ARG A 169 -5.93 2.17 18.20
CA ARG A 169 -6.93 1.30 17.59
C ARG A 169 -6.34 0.44 16.47
N GLU A 170 -5.46 1.03 15.65
CA GLU A 170 -4.74 0.30 14.59
C GLU A 170 -3.72 -0.68 15.18
N VAL A 171 -3.05 -0.32 16.27
CA VAL A 171 -2.18 -1.25 17.02
C VAL A 171 -2.99 -2.41 17.62
N ALA A 172 -4.18 -2.14 18.17
CA ALA A 172 -5.07 -3.17 18.67
C ALA A 172 -5.53 -4.13 17.55
N LEU A 173 -5.79 -3.62 16.35
CA LEU A 173 -6.11 -4.44 15.16
C LEU A 173 -4.98 -5.42 14.84
N VAL A 174 -3.72 -4.97 14.86
CA VAL A 174 -2.54 -5.84 14.62
C VAL A 174 -2.46 -6.96 15.65
N ARG A 175 -2.65 -6.64 16.93
CA ARG A 175 -2.67 -7.64 18.01
C ARG A 175 -3.83 -8.62 17.82
N ARG A 176 -4.99 -8.12 17.41
CA ARG A 176 -6.15 -8.97 17.15
C ARG A 176 -5.93 -9.93 15.98
N CYS A 177 -5.21 -9.50 14.93
CA CYS A 177 -4.79 -10.37 13.84
C CYS A 177 -3.90 -11.52 14.37
N ALA A 178 -2.95 -11.23 15.28
CA ALA A 178 -2.12 -12.25 15.88
C ALA A 178 -2.95 -13.28 16.68
N GLU A 179 -3.87 -12.80 17.53
CA GLU A 179 -4.77 -13.66 18.33
C GLU A 179 -5.65 -14.57 17.46
N LYS A 180 -6.12 -14.06 16.34
CA LYS A 180 -6.96 -14.79 15.37
C LYS A 180 -6.16 -15.55 14.33
N ASN A 181 -4.84 -15.51 14.39
CA ASN A 181 -3.94 -16.12 13.42
C ASN A 181 -4.21 -15.68 11.97
N VAL A 182 -4.54 -14.39 11.76
CA VAL A 182 -4.68 -13.77 10.46
C VAL A 182 -3.35 -13.13 10.07
N GLY A 183 -2.83 -13.45 8.88
CA GLY A 183 -1.59 -12.84 8.37
C GLY A 183 -1.77 -11.33 8.17
N PHE A 184 -0.92 -10.50 8.81
CA PHE A 184 -1.02 -9.05 8.70
C PHE A 184 0.05 -8.48 7.78
N VAL A 185 -0.39 -7.86 6.68
CA VAL A 185 0.47 -7.22 5.69
C VAL A 185 0.37 -5.70 5.86
N ALA A 186 1.48 -5.04 6.23
CA ALA A 186 1.53 -3.61 6.45
C ALA A 186 1.88 -2.86 5.17
N MET A 187 0.89 -2.20 4.56
CA MET A 187 1.15 -1.29 3.45
C MET A 187 1.49 0.12 3.94
N LYS A 188 2.11 0.93 3.08
CA LYS A 188 2.41 2.37 3.30
C LYS A 188 3.37 2.63 4.47
N ALA A 189 4.40 1.84 4.61
CA ALA A 189 5.46 2.03 5.61
C ALA A 189 6.01 3.48 5.62
N LEU A 190 6.22 4.09 4.44
CA LEU A 190 6.72 5.46 4.28
C LEU A 190 5.60 6.52 4.12
N SER A 191 4.35 6.22 4.49
CA SER A 191 3.20 7.15 4.39
C SER A 191 3.05 7.81 3.02
N GLY A 192 3.35 7.08 1.93
CA GLY A 192 3.31 7.59 0.56
C GLY A 192 4.36 8.68 0.29
N GLY A 193 5.55 8.55 0.87
CA GLY A 193 6.71 9.44 0.67
C GLY A 193 6.76 10.66 1.60
N LEU A 194 5.90 10.73 2.64
CA LEU A 194 6.03 11.78 3.67
C LEU A 194 7.07 11.44 4.73
N VAL A 195 7.37 10.17 4.93
CA VAL A 195 8.44 9.69 5.80
C VAL A 195 9.67 9.49 4.93
N THR A 196 10.70 10.29 5.16
CA THR A 196 11.94 10.31 4.36
C THR A 196 13.06 9.51 5.00
N ASP A 197 12.99 9.24 6.30
CA ASP A 197 13.94 8.37 7.01
C ASP A 197 13.33 6.98 7.22
N ALA A 198 13.75 6.03 6.38
CA ALA A 198 13.22 4.66 6.42
C ALA A 198 13.60 3.89 7.70
N ARG A 199 14.60 4.36 8.48
CA ARG A 199 14.97 3.75 9.77
C ARG A 199 13.81 3.81 10.77
N ILE A 200 13.04 4.91 10.74
CA ILE A 200 11.95 5.15 11.69
C ILE A 200 10.86 4.08 11.54
N PRO A 201 10.19 3.92 10.36
CA PRO A 201 9.17 2.90 10.20
C PRO A 201 9.76 1.48 10.25
N TYR A 202 11.01 1.25 9.82
CA TYR A 202 11.64 -0.06 9.92
C TYR A 202 11.76 -0.50 11.39
N ALA A 203 12.37 0.33 12.24
CA ALA A 203 12.52 0.04 13.68
C ALA A 203 11.15 -0.16 14.36
N TYR A 204 10.16 0.68 14.04
CA TYR A 204 8.82 0.57 14.60
C TYR A 204 8.11 -0.74 14.18
N LEU A 205 8.13 -1.07 12.90
CA LEU A 205 7.47 -2.28 12.37
C LEU A 205 8.14 -3.55 12.86
N SER A 206 9.45 -3.51 13.15
CA SER A 206 10.20 -4.63 13.71
C SER A 206 9.80 -4.99 15.15
N GLU A 207 9.12 -4.08 15.89
CA GLU A 207 8.58 -4.39 17.23
C GLU A 207 7.36 -5.34 17.17
N PHE A 208 6.80 -5.64 15.98
CA PHE A 208 5.62 -6.50 15.79
C PHE A 208 6.00 -7.80 15.07
N GLU A 209 5.99 -8.92 15.78
CA GLU A 209 6.39 -10.22 15.24
C GLU A 209 5.47 -10.74 14.13
N ASN A 210 4.20 -10.35 14.13
CA ASN A 210 3.17 -10.80 13.19
C ASN A 210 2.94 -9.85 12.02
N VAL A 211 3.80 -8.85 11.80
CA VAL A 211 3.66 -7.85 10.75
C VAL A 211 4.71 -8.05 9.67
N VAL A 212 4.27 -8.16 8.42
CA VAL A 212 5.16 -8.06 7.26
C VAL A 212 4.92 -6.74 6.53
N PRO A 213 5.87 -5.79 6.56
CA PRO A 213 5.79 -4.58 5.75
C PRO A 213 6.09 -4.89 4.28
N ILE A 214 5.26 -4.35 3.38
CA ILE A 214 5.53 -4.33 1.95
C ILE A 214 6.09 -2.96 1.56
N TRP A 215 7.39 -2.93 1.28
CA TRP A 215 8.10 -1.72 0.89
C TRP A 215 7.97 -1.49 -0.61
N GLY A 216 7.64 -0.27 -0.99
CA GLY A 216 7.59 0.12 -2.41
C GLY A 216 8.93 0.65 -2.86
N PHE A 217 9.51 0.06 -3.91
CA PHE A 217 10.80 0.46 -4.46
C PHE A 217 10.63 0.94 -5.90
N GLN A 218 11.22 2.07 -6.21
CA GLN A 218 11.31 2.64 -7.56
C GLN A 218 12.76 2.77 -8.02
N GLN A 219 13.69 2.89 -7.06
CA GLN A 219 15.11 3.04 -7.31
C GLN A 219 15.90 1.94 -6.59
N MET A 220 17.01 1.51 -7.17
CA MET A 220 17.85 0.45 -6.60
C MET A 220 18.37 0.83 -5.20
N TRP A 221 18.75 2.08 -4.98
CA TRP A 221 19.24 2.51 -3.67
C TRP A 221 18.19 2.40 -2.55
N GLU A 222 16.89 2.54 -2.87
CA GLU A 222 15.80 2.35 -1.90
C GLU A 222 15.73 0.90 -1.45
N LEU A 223 15.87 -0.03 -2.40
CA LEU A 223 15.91 -1.47 -2.12
C LEU A 223 17.16 -1.83 -1.31
N GLU A 224 18.35 -1.36 -1.72
CA GLU A 224 19.61 -1.64 -1.01
C GLU A 224 19.57 -1.11 0.43
N GLN A 225 18.95 0.04 0.66
CA GLN A 225 18.79 0.57 2.01
C GLN A 225 17.99 -0.39 2.91
N VAL A 226 16.87 -0.91 2.43
CA VAL A 226 16.03 -1.83 3.20
C VAL A 226 16.67 -3.21 3.35
N LEU A 227 17.37 -3.70 2.31
CA LEU A 227 18.17 -4.92 2.43
C LEU A 227 19.28 -4.77 3.48
N GLY A 228 19.96 -3.61 3.50
CA GLY A 228 20.97 -3.30 4.51
C GLY A 228 20.42 -3.31 5.94
N PHE A 229 19.17 -2.88 6.16
CA PHE A 229 18.52 -3.00 7.48
C PHE A 229 18.23 -4.44 7.88
N SER A 230 18.02 -5.31 6.91
CA SER A 230 17.82 -6.75 7.19
C SER A 230 19.11 -7.46 7.56
N GLU A 231 20.25 -6.99 7.07
CA GLU A 231 21.59 -7.49 7.44
C GLU A 231 22.07 -6.89 8.77
N ASN A 232 21.82 -5.59 8.96
CA ASN A 232 22.18 -4.82 10.16
C ASN A 232 20.92 -4.18 10.74
N PRO A 233 20.14 -4.92 11.56
CA PRO A 233 18.86 -4.44 12.08
C PRO A 233 18.98 -3.10 12.81
N VAL A 234 18.03 -2.22 12.53
CA VAL A 234 17.93 -0.90 13.18
C VAL A 234 17.15 -1.06 14.47
N PRO A 235 17.79 -1.00 15.64
CA PRO A 235 17.07 -1.11 16.91
C PRO A 235 16.27 0.16 17.18
N MET A 236 15.17 0.04 17.93
CA MET A 236 14.42 1.19 18.41
C MET A 236 15.23 1.92 19.50
N THR A 237 15.72 3.11 19.19
CA THR A 237 16.49 3.98 20.10
C THR A 237 15.62 5.12 20.63
N ASP A 238 16.08 5.81 21.69
CA ASP A 238 15.41 7.01 22.22
C ASP A 238 15.35 8.13 21.16
N GLU A 239 16.39 8.26 20.33
CA GLU A 239 16.39 9.18 19.18
C GLU A 239 15.24 8.87 18.22
N LEU A 240 15.08 7.61 17.80
CA LEU A 240 14.00 7.21 16.91
C LEU A 240 12.63 7.39 17.56
N ARG A 241 12.49 7.12 18.86
CA ARG A 241 11.25 7.38 19.61
C ARG A 241 10.91 8.86 19.62
N ALA A 242 11.90 9.74 19.78
CA ALA A 242 11.68 11.19 19.72
C ALA A 242 11.28 11.65 18.33
N LEU A 243 11.86 11.09 17.27
CA LEU A 243 11.46 11.36 15.87
C LEU A 243 10.05 10.86 15.60
N ILE A 244 9.66 9.68 16.08
CA ILE A 244 8.27 9.17 16.00
C ILE A 244 7.30 10.12 16.71
N ALA A 245 7.64 10.60 17.90
CA ALA A 245 6.80 11.55 18.64
C ALA A 245 6.63 12.86 17.86
N LYS A 246 7.70 13.37 17.26
CA LYS A 246 7.65 14.55 16.38
C LYS A 246 6.76 14.30 15.17
N ASP A 247 6.95 13.19 14.45
CA ASP A 247 6.14 12.83 13.29
C ASP A 247 4.66 12.71 13.64
N ARG A 248 4.34 12.08 14.77
CA ARG A 248 2.97 11.99 15.27
C ARG A 248 2.39 13.37 15.57
N ALA A 249 3.12 14.26 16.23
CA ALA A 249 2.66 15.61 16.54
C ALA A 249 2.37 16.44 15.26
N GLU A 250 3.15 16.25 14.21
CA GLU A 250 3.00 16.99 12.94
C GLU A 250 1.97 16.38 11.98
N LEU A 251 1.78 15.06 12.03
CA LEU A 251 0.97 14.31 11.06
C LEU A 251 -0.29 13.67 11.67
N VAL A 252 -0.52 13.80 12.99
CA VAL A 252 -1.73 13.29 13.63
C VAL A 252 -2.93 14.15 13.30
N GLY A 253 -4.05 13.49 12.98
CA GLY A 253 -5.34 14.11 12.67
C GLY A 253 -5.48 14.45 11.19
N GLY A 254 -6.12 13.64 10.43
CA GLY A 254 -6.73 14.01 9.15
C GLY A 254 -5.81 14.36 7.98
N PHE A 255 -4.55 13.94 7.92
CA PHE A 255 -3.74 14.14 6.73
C PHE A 255 -4.05 13.13 5.62
N CYS A 256 -3.90 13.55 4.36
CA CYS A 256 -4.14 12.70 3.20
C CYS A 256 -3.05 11.60 3.08
N ARG A 257 -3.46 10.34 3.14
CA ARG A 257 -2.55 9.17 3.00
C ARG A 257 -2.27 8.77 1.55
N SER A 258 -2.63 9.61 0.57
CA SER A 258 -2.34 9.43 -0.86
C SER A 258 -2.79 8.09 -1.44
N CYS A 259 -3.96 7.59 -1.03
CA CYS A 259 -4.48 6.31 -1.52
C CYS A 259 -5.09 6.37 -2.94
N GLY A 260 -5.47 7.56 -3.42
CA GLY A 260 -5.98 7.77 -4.78
C GLY A 260 -7.49 7.52 -4.96
N TYR A 261 -8.22 6.98 -3.98
CA TYR A 261 -9.65 6.65 -4.13
C TYR A 261 -10.56 7.86 -4.40
N CYS A 262 -10.10 9.07 -4.09
CA CYS A 262 -10.80 10.32 -4.43
C CYS A 262 -10.79 10.64 -5.95
N LEU A 263 -10.00 9.93 -6.73
CA LEU A 263 -9.92 10.11 -8.19
C LEU A 263 -10.90 9.16 -8.93
N PRO A 264 -11.32 9.52 -10.18
CA PRO A 264 -11.00 10.75 -10.87
C PRO A 264 -11.74 11.95 -10.31
N CYS A 265 -11.09 13.13 -10.34
CA CYS A 265 -11.72 14.42 -10.04
C CYS A 265 -12.28 15.04 -11.33
N PRO A 266 -13.55 15.49 -11.37
CA PRO A 266 -14.11 16.15 -12.57
C PRO A 266 -13.34 17.40 -13.01
N ALA A 267 -12.71 18.11 -12.06
CA ALA A 267 -11.87 19.27 -12.31
C ALA A 267 -10.38 18.92 -12.51
N ASN A 268 -10.04 17.63 -12.68
CA ASN A 268 -8.67 17.13 -12.84
C ASN A 268 -7.69 17.59 -11.75
N ILE A 269 -8.17 17.87 -10.54
CA ILE A 269 -7.31 18.21 -9.39
C ILE A 269 -6.54 16.96 -8.98
N PRO A 270 -5.21 17.02 -8.86
CA PRO A 270 -4.39 15.89 -8.37
C PRO A 270 -4.50 15.77 -6.84
N ILE A 271 -5.74 15.51 -6.35
CA ILE A 271 -6.13 15.56 -4.94
C ILE A 271 -5.14 14.86 -4.00
N PRO A 272 -4.62 13.63 -4.29
CA PRO A 272 -3.73 12.93 -3.38
C PRO A 272 -2.47 13.71 -3.00
N ASN A 273 -1.87 14.45 -3.94
CA ASN A 273 -0.70 15.28 -3.66
C ASN A 273 -1.10 16.70 -3.26
N ALA A 274 -2.08 17.29 -3.93
CA ALA A 274 -2.55 18.64 -3.63
C ALA A 274 -3.01 18.77 -2.17
N ASN A 275 -3.72 17.77 -1.64
CA ASN A 275 -4.26 17.81 -0.27
C ASN A 275 -3.22 17.56 0.84
N ARG A 276 -1.97 17.34 0.49
CA ARG A 276 -0.82 17.21 1.42
C ARG A 276 0.38 18.03 0.96
N MET A 277 0.14 19.04 0.13
CA MET A 277 1.21 19.85 -0.45
C MET A 277 2.07 20.55 0.62
N LYS A 278 1.46 21.04 1.68
CA LYS A 278 2.20 21.63 2.82
C LYS A 278 3.21 20.65 3.42
N GLN A 279 2.82 19.39 3.61
CA GLN A 279 3.69 18.34 4.12
C GLN A 279 4.79 17.96 3.12
N LEU A 280 4.47 17.88 1.83
CA LEU A 280 5.45 17.59 0.78
C LEU A 280 6.52 18.68 0.68
N LEU A 281 6.13 19.95 0.72
CA LEU A 281 7.05 21.07 0.68
C LEU A 281 7.96 21.15 1.92
N GLY A 282 7.48 20.72 3.07
CA GLY A 282 8.25 20.74 4.31
C GLY A 282 9.14 19.52 4.55
N ARG A 283 8.87 18.37 3.88
CA ARG A 283 9.51 17.09 4.20
C ARG A 283 10.22 16.42 3.02
N ALA A 284 9.76 16.63 1.77
CA ALA A 284 10.35 16.04 0.58
C ALA A 284 11.33 17.02 -0.10
N VAL A 285 11.93 16.59 -1.21
CA VAL A 285 12.72 17.48 -2.08
C VAL A 285 11.76 18.43 -2.79
N TRP A 286 11.49 19.56 -2.16
CA TRP A 286 10.42 20.51 -2.54
C TRP A 286 10.57 21.08 -3.95
N GLN A 287 11.80 21.15 -4.48
CA GLN A 287 12.07 21.66 -5.83
C GLN A 287 11.25 20.94 -6.90
N GLY A 288 11.00 19.64 -6.71
CA GLY A 288 10.15 18.85 -7.60
C GLY A 288 8.68 19.25 -7.60
N TYR A 289 8.23 20.03 -6.61
CA TYR A 289 6.83 20.44 -6.44
C TYR A 289 6.57 21.91 -6.78
N VAL A 290 7.60 22.69 -7.12
CA VAL A 290 7.43 24.13 -7.48
C VAL A 290 7.64 24.38 -8.98
N THR A 291 7.66 23.34 -9.80
CA THR A 291 7.76 23.41 -11.26
C THR A 291 6.54 24.09 -11.88
N PRO A 292 6.64 24.63 -13.12
CA PRO A 292 5.49 25.20 -13.84
C PRO A 292 4.31 24.22 -13.93
N GLU A 293 4.59 22.92 -14.11
CA GLU A 293 3.57 21.87 -14.12
C GLU A 293 2.84 21.77 -12.79
N TRP A 294 3.55 21.77 -11.66
CA TRP A 294 2.93 21.73 -10.35
C TRP A 294 2.18 22.99 -10.00
N GLN A 295 2.64 24.16 -10.45
CA GLN A 295 1.88 25.41 -10.31
C GLN A 295 0.54 25.33 -11.04
N ALA A 296 0.53 24.83 -12.28
CA ALA A 296 -0.69 24.59 -13.04
C ALA A 296 -1.60 23.54 -12.36
N ASN A 297 -1.02 22.45 -11.83
CA ASN A 297 -1.76 21.41 -11.13
C ASN A 297 -2.43 21.93 -9.84
N MET A 298 -1.74 22.77 -9.08
CA MET A 298 -2.29 23.38 -7.87
C MET A 298 -3.35 24.43 -8.19
N ALA A 299 -3.19 25.20 -9.26
CA ALA A 299 -4.18 26.18 -9.71
C ALA A 299 -5.54 25.56 -10.04
N ARG A 300 -5.59 24.29 -10.51
CA ARG A 300 -6.84 23.55 -10.74
C ARG A 300 -7.74 23.44 -9.51
N ILE A 301 -7.22 23.69 -8.29
CA ILE A 301 -8.04 23.73 -7.08
C ILE A 301 -9.13 24.80 -7.17
N GLU A 302 -8.89 25.90 -7.90
CA GLU A 302 -9.87 26.96 -8.12
C GLU A 302 -11.05 26.52 -9.00
N ASP A 303 -10.85 25.46 -9.82
CA ASP A 303 -11.90 24.86 -10.67
C ASP A 303 -12.79 23.87 -9.89
N CYS A 304 -12.62 23.76 -8.57
CA CYS A 304 -13.38 22.82 -7.75
C CYS A 304 -14.88 23.14 -7.77
N ILE A 305 -15.68 22.23 -8.33
CA ILE A 305 -17.14 22.36 -8.40
C ILE A 305 -17.87 21.91 -7.11
N HIS A 306 -17.16 21.63 -6.05
CA HIS A 306 -17.71 21.21 -4.74
C HIS A 306 -18.68 20.02 -4.82
N CYS A 307 -18.50 19.08 -5.76
CA CYS A 307 -19.39 17.92 -5.94
C CYS A 307 -19.35 16.89 -4.78
N GLY A 308 -18.43 17.00 -3.85
CA GLY A 308 -18.29 16.10 -2.69
C GLY A 308 -17.80 14.68 -2.99
N ALA A 309 -17.55 14.32 -4.25
CA ALA A 309 -17.16 12.97 -4.63
C ALA A 309 -15.87 12.50 -3.96
N CYS A 310 -14.91 13.40 -3.76
CA CYS A 310 -13.65 13.11 -3.08
C CYS A 310 -13.85 12.73 -1.61
N ALA A 311 -14.77 13.37 -0.89
CA ALA A 311 -15.09 13.03 0.48
C ALA A 311 -15.85 11.70 0.59
N LYS A 312 -16.84 11.47 -0.28
CA LYS A 312 -17.60 10.21 -0.31
C LYS A 312 -16.73 8.97 -0.57
N ARG A 313 -15.64 9.13 -1.30
CA ARG A 313 -14.71 8.04 -1.64
C ARG A 313 -13.54 7.93 -0.66
N CYS A 314 -13.40 8.87 0.27
CA CYS A 314 -12.25 8.87 1.19
C CYS A 314 -12.44 7.83 2.30
N PRO A 315 -11.58 6.78 2.38
CA PRO A 315 -11.69 5.77 3.44
C PRO A 315 -11.23 6.29 4.81
N TYR A 316 -10.68 7.52 4.86
CA TYR A 316 -10.24 8.20 6.08
C TYR A 316 -11.17 9.38 6.43
N GLU A 317 -12.35 9.43 5.87
CA GLU A 317 -13.40 10.45 6.14
C GLU A 317 -12.93 11.91 5.96
N LEU A 318 -11.84 12.10 5.19
CA LEU A 318 -11.37 13.44 4.89
C LEU A 318 -12.34 14.14 3.92
N LYS A 319 -12.36 15.47 4.02
CA LYS A 319 -13.11 16.33 3.12
C LYS A 319 -12.15 17.20 2.30
N PRO A 320 -11.51 16.64 1.26
CA PRO A 320 -10.48 17.35 0.50
C PRO A 320 -10.96 18.70 -0.05
N TYR A 321 -12.22 18.81 -0.49
CA TYR A 321 -12.78 20.06 -1.00
C TYR A 321 -12.81 21.22 0.04
N GLU A 322 -12.78 20.90 1.36
CA GLU A 322 -12.66 21.90 2.42
C GLU A 322 -11.18 22.30 2.69
N THR A 323 -10.26 21.36 2.55
CA THR A 323 -8.83 21.55 2.90
C THR A 323 -7.97 22.05 1.74
N LEU A 324 -8.33 21.72 0.49
CA LEU A 324 -7.58 22.11 -0.71
C LEU A 324 -7.34 23.62 -0.85
N PRO A 325 -8.33 24.52 -0.58
CA PRO A 325 -8.08 25.97 -0.66
C PRO A 325 -6.93 26.45 0.25
N GLY A 326 -6.86 25.91 1.47
CA GLY A 326 -5.76 26.19 2.40
C GLY A 326 -4.40 25.67 1.91
N GLN A 327 -4.38 24.50 1.26
CA GLN A 327 -3.17 23.96 0.63
C GLN A 327 -2.69 24.86 -0.52
N LEU A 328 -3.61 25.38 -1.36
CA LEU A 328 -3.29 26.28 -2.44
C LEU A 328 -2.73 27.63 -1.94
N ALA A 329 -3.36 28.18 -0.90
CA ALA A 329 -2.90 29.44 -0.31
C ALA A 329 -1.46 29.30 0.24
N TYR A 330 -1.18 28.22 0.99
CA TYR A 330 0.15 27.91 1.49
C TYR A 330 1.15 27.70 0.35
N TYR A 331 0.76 26.94 -0.67
CA TYR A 331 1.60 26.67 -1.83
C TYR A 331 2.03 27.94 -2.57
N ARG A 332 1.10 28.85 -2.82
CA ARG A 332 1.38 30.13 -3.51
C ARG A 332 2.36 31.00 -2.70
N GLU A 333 2.22 31.01 -1.40
CA GLU A 333 3.15 31.77 -0.54
C GLU A 333 4.54 31.12 -0.53
N PHE A 334 4.59 29.79 -0.46
CA PHE A 334 5.86 29.05 -0.51
C PHE A 334 6.59 29.30 -1.83
N VAL A 335 5.89 29.24 -2.98
CA VAL A 335 6.47 29.50 -4.31
C VAL A 335 7.07 30.91 -4.38
N LYS A 336 6.35 31.95 -3.89
CA LYS A 336 6.86 33.33 -3.88
C LYS A 336 8.17 33.48 -3.12
N THR A 337 8.32 32.75 -2.02
CA THR A 337 9.49 32.86 -1.14
C THR A 337 10.68 32.00 -1.56
N HIS A 338 10.45 31.00 -2.45
CA HIS A 338 11.48 30.02 -2.83
C HIS A 338 11.82 29.98 -4.32
N GLN A 339 11.21 30.83 -5.15
CA GLN A 339 11.52 31.00 -6.57
C GLN A 339 12.37 32.24 -6.88
N SER A 340 13.00 32.86 -5.90
CA SER A 340 13.95 33.99 -6.11
C SER A 340 15.33 33.48 -6.47
#